data_5c33ba5f209043cc720a48cc7299b5e4
#
_entry.id   5c33ba5f209043cc720a48cc7299b5e4
#
_cell.length_a   1.000
_cell.length_b   1.000
_cell.length_c   1.000
_cell.angle_alpha   90.00
_cell.angle_beta   90.00
_cell.angle_gamma   90.00
#
_symmetry.space_group_name_H-M   'P 1'
#
loop_
_entity.id
_entity.type
_entity.pdbx_description
1 polymer ?
#
loop_
_entity_poly.entity_id
_entity_poly.type
_entity_poly.pdbx_seq_one_letter_code
_entity_poly.pdbx_strand_id
1 'polypeptide(L)'
;MTGVQTCALPISIVNVTSVVGKLAAIAQAPYVASKWALEGVSEELAHELAPFGIRVAIVEPGVTKSSIFAKNIDSPNATGAYDAHYRRMFQFYAAGIANASPADDVARVIEHAISTDSPVLRYACSWGGESIIAGRETMTDEDWVALGTLDDEAYFSRFQELFGIDLRKS
;
A
#
# COMPACT_ATOMS: atom_id res chain seq x y z
N MET A 1 -1.32 -44.73 24.45
CA MET A 1 -2.03 -43.81 23.51
C MET A 1 -0.97 -43.09 22.71
N THR A 2 -0.72 -43.53 21.49
CA THR A 2 0.22 -42.89 20.56
C THR A 2 -0.45 -41.66 19.98
N GLY A 3 -0.03 -40.49 20.47
CA GLY A 3 -0.47 -39.23 19.90
C GLY A 3 -0.01 -39.15 18.43
N VAL A 4 -0.94 -39.15 17.53
CA VAL A 4 -0.68 -38.77 16.12
C VAL A 4 -0.33 -37.30 16.16
N GLN A 5 0.96 -37.00 16.07
CA GLN A 5 1.44 -35.65 15.85
C GLN A 5 1.13 -35.31 14.38
N THR A 6 -0.04 -34.72 14.12
CA THR A 6 -0.32 -34.10 12.84
C THR A 6 0.61 -32.88 12.74
N CYS A 7 1.67 -32.99 11.94
CA CYS A 7 2.42 -31.84 11.44
C CYS A 7 1.50 -31.08 10.48
N ALA A 8 0.45 -30.46 11.01
CA ALA A 8 -0.27 -29.45 10.26
C ALA A 8 0.64 -28.21 10.23
N LEU A 9 1.03 -27.78 9.05
CA LEU A 9 1.63 -26.46 8.88
C LEU A 9 0.70 -25.42 9.51
N PRO A 10 1.22 -24.41 10.21
CA PRO A 10 0.37 -23.39 10.79
C PRO A 10 -0.48 -22.76 9.68
N ILE A 11 -1.78 -22.69 9.92
CA ILE A 11 -2.70 -22.03 8.98
C ILE A 11 -2.32 -20.56 8.93
N SER A 12 -2.16 -20.03 7.72
CA SER A 12 -1.86 -18.63 7.49
C SER A 12 -2.86 -18.04 6.50
N ILE A 13 -3.36 -16.86 6.81
CA ILE A 13 -4.18 -16.03 5.92
C ILE A 13 -3.32 -14.84 5.53
N VAL A 14 -3.15 -14.61 4.23
CA VAL A 14 -2.39 -13.47 3.71
C VAL A 14 -3.32 -12.60 2.88
N ASN A 15 -3.57 -11.38 3.35
CA ASN A 15 -4.35 -10.39 2.64
C ASN A 15 -3.41 -9.38 1.95
N VAL A 16 -3.58 -9.19 0.64
CA VAL A 16 -2.80 -8.23 -0.13
C VAL A 16 -3.58 -6.92 -0.24
N THR A 17 -3.15 -5.93 0.54
CA THR A 17 -3.76 -4.61 0.61
C THR A 17 -3.08 -3.64 -0.37
N SER A 18 -2.47 -2.61 0.11
CA SER A 18 -1.64 -1.63 -0.60
C SER A 18 -1.11 -0.59 0.41
N VAL A 19 -0.09 0.16 0.05
CA VAL A 19 0.29 1.38 0.79
C VAL A 19 -0.89 2.34 0.99
N VAL A 20 -1.83 2.40 0.05
CA VAL A 20 -3.04 3.24 0.20
C VAL A 20 -4.06 2.70 1.21
N GLY A 21 -3.82 1.56 1.83
CA GLY A 21 -4.51 1.11 3.03
C GLY A 21 -4.04 1.82 4.30
N LYS A 22 -2.89 2.52 4.24
CA LYS A 22 -2.28 3.27 5.34
C LYS A 22 -2.34 4.78 5.17
N LEU A 23 -2.59 5.26 3.96
CA LEU A 23 -2.73 6.68 3.65
C LEU A 23 -3.76 6.89 2.53
N ALA A 24 -4.37 8.08 2.49
CA ALA A 24 -5.34 8.43 1.46
C ALA A 24 -4.63 9.00 0.23
N ALA A 25 -4.64 8.28 -0.88
CA ALA A 25 -4.10 8.76 -2.15
C ALA A 25 -5.09 9.70 -2.86
N ILE A 26 -4.56 10.76 -3.47
CA ILE A 26 -5.35 11.77 -4.20
C ILE A 26 -6.13 11.13 -5.35
N ALA A 27 -7.40 11.55 -5.51
CA ALA A 27 -8.30 11.17 -6.61
C ALA A 27 -8.60 9.66 -6.72
N GLN A 28 -8.42 8.87 -5.63
CA GLN A 28 -8.59 7.42 -5.63
C GLN A 28 -9.57 6.92 -4.56
N ALA A 29 -10.54 7.73 -4.14
CA ALA A 29 -11.38 7.46 -2.98
C ALA A 29 -12.00 6.04 -2.91
N PRO A 30 -12.59 5.45 -3.98
CA PRO A 30 -13.12 4.08 -3.91
C PRO A 30 -12.04 3.02 -3.66
N TYR A 31 -10.88 3.19 -4.27
CA TYR A 31 -9.75 2.28 -4.09
C TYR A 31 -9.19 2.38 -2.68
N VAL A 32 -8.94 3.60 -2.20
CA VAL A 32 -8.51 3.87 -0.82
C VAL A 32 -9.48 3.25 0.17
N ALA A 33 -10.79 3.52 0.05
CA ALA A 33 -11.80 2.96 0.95
C ALA A 33 -11.77 1.42 0.99
N SER A 34 -11.60 0.76 -0.17
CA SER A 34 -11.53 -0.70 -0.23
C SER A 34 -10.30 -1.26 0.48
N LYS A 35 -9.14 -0.57 0.36
CA LYS A 35 -7.89 -1.03 0.97
C LYS A 35 -7.84 -0.74 2.48
N TRP A 36 -8.39 0.38 2.93
CA TRP A 36 -8.56 0.67 4.36
C TRP A 36 -9.52 -0.33 5.03
N ALA A 37 -10.62 -0.68 4.37
CA ALA A 37 -11.53 -1.70 4.87
C ALA A 37 -10.83 -3.06 5.02
N LEU A 38 -10.00 -3.45 4.03
CA LEU A 38 -9.26 -4.71 4.09
C LEU A 38 -8.19 -4.70 5.19
N GLU A 39 -7.52 -3.56 5.45
CA GLU A 39 -6.61 -3.41 6.59
C GLU A 39 -7.33 -3.66 7.92
N GLY A 40 -8.45 -2.97 8.15
CA GLY A 40 -9.22 -3.11 9.39
C GLY A 40 -9.72 -4.53 9.61
N VAL A 41 -10.32 -5.15 8.58
CA VAL A 41 -10.78 -6.55 8.66
C VAL A 41 -9.61 -7.52 8.92
N SER A 42 -8.45 -7.28 8.32
CA SER A 42 -7.29 -8.16 8.50
C SER A 42 -6.71 -8.05 9.91
N GLU A 43 -6.68 -6.85 10.48
CA GLU A 43 -6.24 -6.63 11.86
C GLU A 43 -7.19 -7.28 12.87
N GLU A 44 -8.50 -7.14 12.66
CA GLU A 44 -9.52 -7.81 13.49
C GLU A 44 -9.35 -9.33 13.42
N LEU A 45 -9.27 -9.91 12.21
CA LEU A 45 -9.03 -11.35 12.04
C LEU A 45 -7.75 -11.82 12.72
N ALA A 46 -6.67 -11.05 12.67
CA ALA A 46 -5.42 -11.40 13.35
C ALA A 46 -5.62 -11.54 14.85
N HIS A 47 -6.38 -10.62 15.45
CA HIS A 47 -6.69 -10.64 16.87
C HIS A 47 -7.63 -11.81 17.23
N GLU A 48 -8.69 -12.04 16.45
CA GLU A 48 -9.67 -13.09 16.72
C GLU A 48 -9.09 -14.50 16.52
N LEU A 49 -8.20 -14.68 15.54
CA LEU A 49 -7.66 -15.98 15.17
C LEU A 49 -6.39 -16.38 15.94
N ALA A 50 -5.73 -15.43 16.61
CA ALA A 50 -4.53 -15.69 17.40
C ALA A 50 -4.71 -16.81 18.45
N PRO A 51 -5.83 -16.91 19.20
CA PRO A 51 -6.04 -18.00 20.16
C PRO A 51 -6.10 -19.41 19.53
N PHE A 52 -6.37 -19.48 18.22
CA PHE A 52 -6.44 -20.74 17.47
C PHE A 52 -5.12 -21.09 16.78
N GLY A 53 -4.07 -20.31 16.98
CA GLY A 53 -2.79 -20.50 16.31
C GLY A 53 -2.81 -20.24 14.79
N ILE A 54 -3.82 -19.52 14.29
CA ILE A 54 -3.94 -19.11 12.89
C ILE A 54 -3.29 -17.74 12.74
N ARG A 55 -2.35 -17.63 11.81
CA ARG A 55 -1.65 -16.38 11.52
C ARG A 55 -2.38 -15.58 10.44
N VAL A 56 -2.43 -14.27 10.61
CA VAL A 56 -2.85 -13.34 9.57
C VAL A 56 -1.68 -12.44 9.24
N ALA A 57 -1.42 -12.22 7.97
CA ALA A 57 -0.42 -11.29 7.48
C ALA A 57 -1.06 -10.34 6.46
N ILE A 58 -0.62 -9.10 6.49
CA ILE A 58 -1.06 -8.05 5.57
C ILE A 58 0.16 -7.67 4.73
N VAL A 59 0.06 -7.85 3.41
CA VAL A 59 1.10 -7.41 2.48
C VAL A 59 0.64 -6.09 1.86
N GLU A 60 1.49 -5.06 1.98
CA GLU A 60 1.18 -3.67 1.61
C GLU A 60 2.08 -3.23 0.44
N PRO A 61 1.77 -3.63 -0.81
CA PRO A 61 2.59 -3.23 -1.95
C PRO A 61 2.45 -1.74 -2.28
N GLY A 62 3.57 -1.11 -2.61
CA GLY A 62 3.61 0.10 -3.40
C GLY A 62 3.32 -0.20 -4.87
N VAL A 63 4.07 0.42 -5.79
CA VAL A 63 3.83 0.22 -7.23
C VAL A 63 4.49 -1.07 -7.72
N THR A 64 3.65 -1.98 -8.24
CA THR A 64 4.04 -3.29 -8.76
C THR A 64 3.62 -3.40 -10.22
N LYS A 65 4.45 -4.01 -11.08
CA LYS A 65 4.10 -4.26 -12.48
C LYS A 65 2.86 -5.14 -12.58
N SER A 66 1.74 -4.55 -13.04
CA SER A 66 0.48 -5.25 -13.22
C SER A 66 -0.42 -4.50 -14.21
N SER A 67 -1.51 -5.13 -14.63
CA SER A 67 -2.51 -4.53 -15.53
C SER A 67 -3.45 -3.53 -14.84
N ILE A 68 -3.28 -3.27 -13.54
CA ILE A 68 -4.20 -2.42 -12.77
C ILE A 68 -4.23 -0.97 -13.29
N PHE A 69 -3.07 -0.45 -13.71
CA PHE A 69 -2.96 0.92 -14.21
C PHE A 69 -3.73 1.16 -15.51
N ALA A 70 -3.88 0.12 -16.36
CA ALA A 70 -4.66 0.22 -17.58
C ALA A 70 -6.17 0.41 -17.35
N LYS A 71 -6.66 0.12 -16.13
CA LYS A 71 -8.07 0.24 -15.77
C LYS A 71 -8.47 1.64 -15.29
N ASN A 72 -7.50 2.52 -15.03
CA ASN A 72 -7.73 3.85 -14.46
C ASN A 72 -7.62 4.97 -15.49
N ILE A 73 -7.68 4.66 -16.78
CA ILE A 73 -7.51 5.65 -17.86
C ILE A 73 -8.70 6.61 -17.93
N ASP A 74 -9.90 6.16 -17.58
CA ASP A 74 -11.14 6.93 -17.64
C ASP A 74 -11.53 7.49 -16.25
N SER A 75 -10.68 8.32 -15.68
CA SER A 75 -11.02 8.96 -14.39
C SER A 75 -11.93 10.18 -14.62
N PRO A 76 -13.14 10.22 -14.04
CA PRO A 76 -14.09 11.30 -14.30
C PRO A 76 -13.65 12.61 -13.65
N ASN A 77 -13.32 13.62 -14.44
CA ASN A 77 -13.04 14.99 -14.02
C ASN A 77 -13.70 16.00 -14.98
N ALA A 78 -14.99 15.81 -15.24
CA ALA A 78 -15.71 16.57 -16.26
C ALA A 78 -15.76 18.10 -16.01
N THR A 79 -15.61 18.55 -14.78
CA THR A 79 -15.66 19.97 -14.40
C THR A 79 -14.30 20.65 -14.40
N GLY A 80 -13.19 19.91 -14.47
CA GLY A 80 -11.84 20.45 -14.29
C GLY A 80 -11.49 20.90 -12.87
N ALA A 81 -12.43 20.81 -11.92
CA ALA A 81 -12.23 21.29 -10.54
C ALA A 81 -11.08 20.56 -9.80
N TYR A 82 -10.74 19.36 -10.24
CA TYR A 82 -9.69 18.53 -9.65
C TYR A 82 -8.46 18.35 -10.55
N ASP A 83 -8.25 19.22 -11.53
CA ASP A 83 -7.14 19.08 -12.48
C ASP A 83 -5.77 18.96 -11.82
N ALA A 84 -5.49 19.75 -10.79
CA ALA A 84 -4.23 19.67 -10.05
C ALA A 84 -4.06 18.29 -9.39
N HIS A 85 -5.12 17.76 -8.77
CA HIS A 85 -5.10 16.46 -8.12
C HIS A 85 -4.89 15.31 -9.11
N TYR A 86 -5.54 15.37 -10.28
CA TYR A 86 -5.36 14.39 -11.34
C TYR A 86 -3.96 14.45 -11.95
N ARG A 87 -3.40 15.65 -12.19
CA ARG A 87 -2.01 15.78 -12.63
C ARG A 87 -1.04 15.12 -11.66
N ARG A 88 -1.17 15.38 -10.36
CA ARG A 88 -0.33 14.78 -9.30
C ARG A 88 -0.47 13.27 -9.24
N MET A 89 -1.69 12.75 -9.34
CA MET A 89 -1.95 11.31 -9.40
C MET A 89 -1.28 10.68 -10.63
N PHE A 90 -1.45 11.28 -11.82
CA PHE A 90 -0.83 10.75 -13.04
C PHE A 90 0.68 10.86 -13.02
N GLN A 91 1.24 11.91 -12.42
CA GLN A 91 2.68 12.05 -12.24
C GLN A 91 3.23 10.96 -11.31
N PHE A 92 2.52 10.66 -10.21
CA PHE A 92 2.85 9.53 -9.35
C PHE A 92 2.78 8.19 -10.11
N TYR A 93 1.76 7.99 -10.93
CA TYR A 93 1.65 6.78 -11.76
C TYR A 93 2.78 6.68 -12.79
N ALA A 94 3.14 7.78 -13.45
CA ALA A 94 4.24 7.78 -14.41
C ALA A 94 5.56 7.39 -13.74
N ALA A 95 5.91 8.04 -12.61
CA ALA A 95 7.09 7.69 -11.84
C ALA A 95 7.02 6.25 -11.31
N GLY A 96 5.85 5.84 -10.83
CA GLY A 96 5.64 4.50 -10.30
C GLY A 96 5.76 3.42 -11.37
N ILE A 97 5.19 3.60 -12.56
CA ILE A 97 5.29 2.63 -13.66
C ILE A 97 6.73 2.50 -14.16
N ALA A 98 7.46 3.64 -14.27
CA ALA A 98 8.86 3.64 -14.68
C ALA A 98 9.76 2.84 -13.72
N ASN A 99 9.41 2.81 -12.43
CA ASN A 99 10.20 2.18 -11.36
C ASN A 99 9.53 0.97 -10.72
N ALA A 100 8.41 0.48 -11.27
CA ALA A 100 7.60 -0.57 -10.69
C ALA A 100 8.38 -1.85 -10.42
N SER A 101 8.23 -2.38 -9.21
CA SER A 101 8.82 -3.68 -8.84
C SER A 101 8.16 -4.83 -9.61
N PRO A 102 8.90 -5.91 -9.93
CA PRO A 102 8.31 -7.12 -10.47
C PRO A 102 7.25 -7.72 -9.53
N ALA A 103 6.24 -8.39 -10.07
CA ALA A 103 5.22 -9.08 -9.27
C ALA A 103 5.82 -10.20 -8.40
N ASP A 104 6.92 -10.81 -8.85
CA ASP A 104 7.64 -11.85 -8.12
C ASP A 104 8.23 -11.34 -6.79
N ASP A 105 8.50 -10.02 -6.66
CA ASP A 105 8.96 -9.45 -5.39
C ASP A 105 7.85 -9.54 -4.34
N VAL A 106 6.60 -9.24 -4.73
CA VAL A 106 5.44 -9.40 -3.85
C VAL A 106 5.22 -10.87 -3.50
N ALA A 107 5.36 -11.77 -4.47
CA ALA A 107 5.23 -13.21 -4.25
C ALA A 107 6.25 -13.72 -3.22
N ARG A 108 7.52 -13.26 -3.28
CA ARG A 108 8.54 -13.61 -2.27
C ARG A 108 8.21 -13.07 -0.88
N VAL A 109 7.62 -11.89 -0.78
CA VAL A 109 7.17 -11.35 0.51
C VAL A 109 6.02 -12.18 1.08
N ILE A 110 5.07 -12.62 0.25
CA ILE A 110 3.99 -13.52 0.66
C ILE A 110 4.57 -14.87 1.14
N GLU A 111 5.50 -15.47 0.39
CA GLU A 111 6.17 -16.71 0.78
C GLU A 111 6.89 -16.54 2.13
N HIS A 112 7.63 -15.43 2.30
CA HIS A 112 8.29 -15.11 3.56
C HIS A 112 7.29 -14.97 4.71
N ALA A 113 6.19 -14.25 4.52
CA ALA A 113 5.16 -14.06 5.54
C ALA A 113 4.54 -15.38 6.01
N ILE A 114 4.44 -16.39 5.11
CA ILE A 114 3.93 -17.72 5.43
C ILE A 114 4.97 -18.57 6.16
N SER A 115 6.24 -18.50 5.73
CA SER A 115 7.29 -19.44 6.14
C SER A 115 8.16 -18.97 7.31
N THR A 116 8.15 -17.68 7.66
CA THR A 116 9.03 -17.11 8.68
C THR A 116 8.71 -17.63 10.10
N ASP A 117 9.75 -17.84 10.90
CA ASP A 117 9.64 -18.16 12.32
C ASP A 117 9.41 -16.91 13.20
N SER A 118 9.56 -15.71 12.62
CA SER A 118 9.36 -14.43 13.31
C SER A 118 8.33 -13.59 12.57
N PRO A 119 7.04 -14.01 12.55
CA PRO A 119 6.00 -13.32 11.81
C PRO A 119 5.69 -11.94 12.39
N VAL A 120 5.42 -10.99 11.50
CA VAL A 120 4.84 -9.69 11.82
C VAL A 120 3.48 -9.56 11.13
N LEU A 121 2.67 -8.61 11.56
CA LEU A 121 1.34 -8.42 10.96
C LEU A 121 1.43 -7.80 9.57
N ARG A 122 2.33 -6.82 9.35
CA ARG A 122 2.40 -6.02 8.12
C ARG A 122 3.75 -6.14 7.44
N TYR A 123 3.70 -6.25 6.11
CA TYR A 123 4.85 -6.38 5.21
C TYR A 123 4.72 -5.38 4.07
N ALA A 124 5.32 -4.20 4.24
CA ALA A 124 5.44 -3.25 3.15
C ALA A 124 6.42 -3.75 2.10
N CYS A 125 6.13 -3.56 0.82
CA CYS A 125 7.01 -4.01 -0.25
C CYS A 125 6.80 -3.21 -1.54
N SER A 126 7.58 -3.50 -2.58
CA SER A 126 7.56 -2.85 -3.88
C SER A 126 7.98 -1.37 -3.86
N TRP A 127 8.10 -0.77 -5.05
CA TRP A 127 8.52 0.62 -5.17
C TRP A 127 7.62 1.57 -4.39
N GLY A 128 8.22 2.36 -3.53
CA GLY A 128 7.52 3.31 -2.66
C GLY A 128 6.81 2.68 -1.45
N GLY A 129 6.78 1.35 -1.31
CA GLY A 129 6.06 0.68 -0.24
C GLY A 129 6.47 1.16 1.15
N GLU A 130 7.69 0.88 1.53
CA GLU A 130 8.21 1.24 2.85
C GLU A 130 8.32 2.76 3.04
N SER A 131 8.88 3.48 2.05
CA SER A 131 9.17 4.90 2.19
C SER A 131 7.90 5.76 2.31
N ILE A 132 6.82 5.40 1.60
CA ILE A 132 5.56 6.13 1.66
C ILE A 132 4.88 5.93 3.02
N ILE A 133 4.83 4.69 3.52
CA ILE A 133 4.24 4.41 4.83
C ILE A 133 5.05 5.12 5.92
N ALA A 134 6.38 4.94 5.93
CA ALA A 134 7.25 5.57 6.91
C ALA A 134 7.15 7.10 6.88
N GLY A 135 7.14 7.71 5.69
CA GLY A 135 6.98 9.15 5.56
C GLY A 135 5.63 9.65 6.08
N ARG A 136 4.54 8.92 5.81
CA ARG A 136 3.20 9.27 6.33
C ARG A 136 3.14 9.21 7.86
N GLU A 137 3.80 8.24 8.48
CA GLU A 137 3.85 8.08 9.95
C GLU A 137 4.57 9.22 10.67
N THR A 138 5.40 9.99 9.96
CA THR A 138 6.06 11.18 10.52
C THR A 138 5.19 12.44 10.50
N MET A 139 3.99 12.39 9.92
CA MET A 139 3.12 13.55 9.69
C MET A 139 1.89 13.50 10.59
N THR A 140 1.41 14.69 10.98
CA THR A 140 0.05 14.83 11.51
C THR A 140 -0.98 14.73 10.38
N ASP A 141 -2.25 14.56 10.71
CA ASP A 141 -3.33 14.57 9.72
C ASP A 141 -3.49 15.96 9.08
N GLU A 142 -3.25 17.01 9.86
CA GLU A 142 -3.27 18.39 9.37
C GLU A 142 -2.15 18.65 8.36
N ASP A 143 -0.93 18.15 8.61
CA ASP A 143 0.18 18.26 7.65
C ASP A 143 -0.15 17.52 6.35
N TRP A 144 -0.76 16.34 6.47
CA TRP A 144 -1.19 15.56 5.30
C TRP A 144 -2.23 16.31 4.47
N VAL A 145 -3.24 16.87 5.12
CA VAL A 145 -4.28 17.67 4.45
C VAL A 145 -3.70 18.93 3.82
N ALA A 146 -2.76 19.60 4.50
CA ALA A 146 -2.10 20.81 4.01
C ALA A 146 -1.32 20.60 2.70
N LEU A 147 -0.83 19.38 2.41
CA LEU A 147 -0.22 19.07 1.12
C LEU A 147 -1.16 19.37 -0.07
N GLY A 148 -2.46 19.21 0.13
CA GLY A 148 -3.47 19.48 -0.90
C GLY A 148 -3.55 20.96 -1.29
N THR A 149 -3.11 21.88 -0.44
CA THR A 149 -3.16 23.34 -0.67
C THR A 149 -1.94 23.89 -1.43
N LEU A 150 -0.88 23.10 -1.54
CA LEU A 150 0.35 23.51 -2.22
C LEU A 150 0.13 23.65 -3.73
N ASP A 151 0.90 24.50 -4.38
CA ASP A 151 1.05 24.43 -5.84
C ASP A 151 1.83 23.17 -6.27
N ASP A 152 1.90 22.88 -7.56
CA ASP A 152 2.51 21.63 -8.02
C ASP A 152 4.01 21.57 -7.71
N GLU A 153 4.76 22.69 -7.83
CA GLU A 153 6.20 22.71 -7.56
C GLU A 153 6.51 22.45 -6.06
N ALA A 154 5.80 23.15 -5.20
CA ALA A 154 5.91 22.95 -3.75
C ALA A 154 5.45 21.54 -3.32
N TYR A 155 4.38 21.02 -3.95
CA TYR A 155 3.90 19.67 -3.69
C TYR A 155 4.95 18.61 -4.05
N PHE A 156 5.53 18.66 -5.25
CA PHE A 156 6.53 17.69 -5.68
C PHE A 156 7.81 17.76 -4.84
N SER A 157 8.25 18.97 -4.49
CA SER A 157 9.40 19.14 -3.61
C SER A 157 9.13 18.56 -2.23
N ARG A 158 7.97 18.84 -1.65
CA ARG A 158 7.59 18.31 -0.34
C ARG A 158 7.37 16.79 -0.37
N PHE A 159 6.81 16.27 -1.44
CA PHE A 159 6.65 14.82 -1.63
C PHE A 159 8.01 14.11 -1.67
N GLN A 160 8.99 14.68 -2.37
CA GLN A 160 10.34 14.15 -2.41
C GLN A 160 11.02 14.17 -1.03
N GLU A 161 10.86 15.25 -0.25
CA GLU A 161 11.38 15.34 1.10
C GLU A 161 10.81 14.28 2.03
N LEU A 162 9.49 14.07 1.98
CA LEU A 162 8.77 13.16 2.87
C LEU A 162 8.99 11.69 2.53
N PHE A 163 9.03 11.35 1.25
CA PHE A 163 8.97 9.97 0.79
C PHE A 163 10.22 9.53 0.03
N GLY A 164 11.19 10.43 -0.21
CA GLY A 164 12.39 10.11 -0.98
C GLY A 164 12.14 9.87 -2.47
N ILE A 165 10.95 10.20 -2.98
CA ILE A 165 10.49 9.93 -4.34
C ILE A 165 10.36 11.24 -5.11
N ASP A 166 11.15 11.42 -6.17
CA ASP A 166 11.03 12.56 -7.07
C ASP A 166 10.05 12.25 -8.20
N LEU A 167 8.85 12.82 -8.12
CA LEU A 167 7.79 12.62 -9.10
C LEU A 167 8.03 13.34 -10.44
N ARG A 168 9.03 14.23 -10.53
CA ARG A 168 9.40 14.97 -11.74
C ARG A 168 10.31 14.16 -12.67
N LYS A 169 10.90 13.08 -12.15
CA LYS A 169 11.81 12.18 -12.88
C LYS A 169 11.09 10.92 -13.35
N SER A 170 10.14 11.07 -14.25
CA SER A 170 9.43 9.94 -14.88
C SER A 170 9.81 9.77 -16.34
#